data_a5bb1ecaf971a640e41531a8c095960e
#
_entry.id   a5bb1ecaf971a640e41531a8c095960e
#
_cell.length_a   1.000
_cell.length_b   1.000
_cell.length_c   1.000
_cell.angle_alpha   90.00
_cell.angle_beta   90.00
_cell.angle_gamma   90.00
#
_symmetry.space_group_name_H-M   'P 1'
#
loop_
_entity.id
_entity.type
_entity.pdbx_description
1 polymer ?
#
loop_
_entity_poly.entity_id
_entity_poly.type
_entity_poly.pdbx_seq_one_letter_code
_entity_poly.pdbx_strand_id
1 'polypeptide(L)'
;MMLSKILKSESCAKCRVCCGFVEEDKWEIPLIFGEFREKIEEKLGIALAPRGGEYVFDMKFDGDKLIYCPAASEHGCTLGELKPFDCLIWPFRVNSLGDIRVITVSPVCGSVSDLPLKTLSEFVSADGFADKLFKTARDHPDIVKPYIGGYPIVAVEKIPKM
;
A
#
# COMPACT_ATOMS: atom_id res chain seq x y z
N MET A 1 11.99 0.09 8.39
CA MET A 1 10.79 -0.24 7.57
C MET A 1 9.77 -0.92 8.47
N MET A 2 8.49 -0.53 8.38
CA MET A 2 7.41 -1.05 9.24
C MET A 2 7.25 -2.57 9.19
N LEU A 3 7.54 -3.18 8.06
CA LEU A 3 7.36 -4.62 7.82
C LEU A 3 8.62 -5.45 7.97
N SER A 4 9.72 -4.87 8.45
CA SER A 4 11.03 -5.54 8.50
C SER A 4 11.05 -6.86 9.29
N LYS A 5 10.10 -7.05 10.20
CA LYS A 5 9.98 -8.30 10.97
C LYS A 5 9.46 -9.48 10.15
N ILE A 6 8.71 -9.22 9.06
CA ILE A 6 8.09 -10.26 8.24
C ILE A 6 8.44 -10.17 6.76
N LEU A 7 9.05 -9.07 6.31
CA LEU A 7 9.38 -8.86 4.91
C LEU A 7 10.73 -8.16 4.80
N LYS A 8 11.63 -8.77 4.05
CA LYS A 8 12.96 -8.20 3.79
C LYS A 8 12.94 -7.37 2.51
N SER A 9 13.60 -6.21 2.52
CA SER A 9 13.71 -5.34 1.34
C SER A 9 14.33 -6.03 0.12
N GLU A 10 15.26 -6.95 0.34
CA GLU A 10 15.87 -7.77 -0.73
C GLU A 10 14.83 -8.64 -1.45
N SER A 11 13.87 -9.20 -0.71
CA SER A 11 12.78 -9.99 -1.29
C SER A 11 11.87 -9.12 -2.16
N CYS A 12 11.59 -7.89 -1.73
CA CYS A 12 10.82 -6.92 -2.50
C CYS A 12 11.54 -6.52 -3.79
N ALA A 13 12.83 -6.24 -3.72
CA ALA A 13 13.63 -5.85 -4.87
C ALA A 13 13.67 -6.92 -5.96
N LYS A 14 13.66 -8.19 -5.59
CA LYS A 14 13.64 -9.33 -6.52
C LYS A 14 12.23 -9.56 -7.08
N CYS A 15 11.21 -9.46 -6.25
CA CYS A 15 9.83 -9.75 -6.61
C CYS A 15 9.22 -8.70 -7.53
N ARG A 16 9.28 -7.44 -7.14
CA ARG A 16 8.77 -6.25 -7.85
C ARG A 16 7.29 -6.31 -8.27
N VAL A 17 6.53 -7.27 -7.82
CA VAL A 17 5.12 -7.45 -8.19
C VAL A 17 4.27 -6.24 -7.80
N CYS A 18 4.50 -5.69 -6.61
CA CYS A 18 3.76 -4.51 -6.13
C CYS A 18 4.18 -3.19 -6.78
N CYS A 19 5.22 -3.21 -7.61
CA CYS A 19 5.71 -2.04 -8.36
C CYS A 19 5.33 -2.07 -9.83
N GLY A 20 4.64 -3.12 -10.29
CA GLY A 20 4.19 -3.29 -11.67
C GLY A 20 2.67 -3.23 -11.75
N PHE A 21 2.15 -2.54 -12.77
CA PHE A 21 0.72 -2.34 -12.94
C PHE A 21 0.32 -2.52 -14.39
N VAL A 22 -0.87 -3.04 -14.60
CA VAL A 22 -1.59 -3.00 -15.88
C VAL A 22 -2.74 -2.00 -15.74
N GLU A 23 -3.32 -1.57 -16.87
CA GLU A 23 -4.37 -0.55 -16.86
C GLU A 23 -5.55 -0.92 -15.97
N GLU A 24 -5.94 -2.19 -15.95
CA GLU A 24 -7.04 -2.67 -15.11
C GLU A 24 -6.77 -2.51 -13.61
N ASP A 25 -5.49 -2.53 -13.22
CA ASP A 25 -5.06 -2.42 -11.83
C ASP A 25 -4.62 -1.01 -11.45
N LYS A 26 -4.92 -0.01 -12.26
CA LYS A 26 -4.52 1.39 -11.97
C LYS A 26 -5.03 1.91 -10.61
N TRP A 27 -6.07 1.30 -10.07
CA TRP A 27 -6.58 1.61 -8.73
C TRP A 27 -5.61 1.21 -7.61
N GLU A 28 -4.69 0.30 -7.89
CA GLU A 28 -3.64 -0.14 -6.96
C GLU A 28 -2.43 0.80 -6.93
N ILE A 29 -2.32 1.74 -7.86
CA ILE A 29 -1.21 2.70 -7.86
C ILE A 29 -1.21 3.43 -6.51
N PRO A 30 -0.05 3.47 -5.81
CA PRO A 30 -0.01 4.03 -4.46
C PRO A 30 -0.39 5.49 -4.42
N LEU A 31 -1.16 5.84 -3.40
CA LEU A 31 -1.55 7.22 -3.13
C LEU A 31 -0.39 7.96 -2.49
N ILE A 32 -0.09 9.15 -2.99
CA ILE A 32 0.96 10.01 -2.47
C ILE A 32 0.28 11.17 -1.76
N PHE A 33 0.57 11.32 -0.45
CA PHE A 33 0.01 12.41 0.34
C PHE A 33 0.55 13.76 -0.14
N GLY A 34 -0.32 14.76 -0.17
CA GLY A 34 0.01 16.08 -0.71
C GLY A 34 1.25 16.72 -0.11
N GLU A 35 1.54 16.46 1.16
CA GLU A 35 2.75 16.96 1.85
C GLU A 35 4.06 16.46 1.23
N PHE A 36 4.05 15.33 0.53
CA PHE A 36 5.24 14.75 -0.12
C PHE A 36 5.32 15.06 -1.62
N ARG A 37 4.30 15.66 -2.20
CA ARG A 37 4.20 15.89 -3.64
C ARG A 37 5.44 16.53 -4.24
N GLU A 38 5.80 17.70 -3.75
CA GLU A 38 6.90 18.50 -4.32
C GLU A 38 8.23 17.76 -4.22
N LYS A 39 8.50 17.12 -3.09
CA LYS A 39 9.74 16.37 -2.86
C LYS A 39 9.87 15.19 -3.80
N ILE A 40 8.77 14.48 -4.06
CA ILE A 40 8.76 13.34 -4.97
C ILE A 40 8.89 13.80 -6.42
N GLU A 41 8.16 14.84 -6.82
CA GLU A 41 8.28 15.42 -8.16
C GLU A 41 9.70 15.88 -8.45
N GLU A 42 10.35 16.54 -7.48
CA GLU A 42 11.73 16.98 -7.62
C GLU A 42 12.70 15.80 -7.71
N LYS A 43 12.57 14.81 -6.84
CA LYS A 43 13.48 13.66 -6.78
C LYS A 43 13.43 12.81 -8.05
N LEU A 44 12.26 12.62 -8.62
CA LEU A 44 12.07 11.77 -9.80
C LEU A 44 12.04 12.55 -11.13
N GLY A 45 11.98 13.88 -11.07
CA GLY A 45 11.89 14.72 -12.27
C GLY A 45 10.61 14.51 -13.06
N ILE A 46 9.50 14.22 -12.38
CA ILE A 46 8.19 13.94 -12.99
C ILE A 46 7.11 14.79 -12.34
N ALA A 47 5.96 14.92 -13.02
CA ALA A 47 4.76 15.51 -12.45
C ALA A 47 3.82 14.40 -11.96
N LEU A 48 3.20 14.61 -10.80
CA LEU A 48 2.18 13.71 -10.27
C LEU A 48 0.80 14.14 -10.74
N ALA A 49 -0.13 13.19 -10.81
CA ALA A 49 -1.52 13.44 -11.17
C ALA A 49 -2.40 13.49 -9.92
N PRO A 50 -3.45 14.34 -9.89
CA PRO A 50 -4.39 14.36 -8.78
C PRO A 50 -5.30 13.13 -8.79
N ARG A 51 -5.62 12.62 -7.59
CA ARG A 51 -6.63 11.59 -7.38
C ARG A 51 -7.35 11.87 -6.06
N GLY A 52 -8.62 12.25 -6.12
CA GLY A 52 -9.34 12.72 -4.93
C GLY A 52 -8.63 13.92 -4.32
N GLY A 53 -8.38 13.91 -3.02
CA GLY A 53 -7.64 14.95 -2.31
C GLY A 53 -6.12 14.78 -2.34
N GLU A 54 -5.60 13.75 -2.98
CA GLU A 54 -4.19 13.36 -2.96
C GLU A 54 -3.64 13.21 -4.39
N TYR A 55 -2.50 12.54 -4.54
CA TYR A 55 -1.78 12.41 -5.80
C TYR A 55 -1.36 10.97 -6.10
N VAL A 56 -1.12 10.67 -7.37
CA VAL A 56 -0.59 9.39 -7.84
C VAL A 56 0.44 9.61 -8.93
N PHE A 57 1.25 8.59 -9.20
CA PHE A 57 2.08 8.59 -10.39
C PHE A 57 1.21 8.61 -11.64
N ASP A 58 1.51 9.53 -12.57
CA ASP A 58 0.82 9.61 -13.86
C ASP A 58 1.41 8.57 -14.81
N MET A 59 0.91 7.35 -14.71
CA MET A 59 1.39 6.22 -15.50
C MET A 59 0.64 6.14 -16.81
N LYS A 60 1.39 6.02 -17.92
CA LYS A 60 0.84 5.90 -19.27
C LYS A 60 0.77 4.42 -19.65
N PHE A 61 -0.43 3.88 -19.65
CA PHE A 61 -0.68 2.49 -20.04
C PHE A 61 -0.81 2.35 -21.55
N ASP A 62 -0.37 1.21 -22.07
CA ASP A 62 -0.46 0.83 -23.48
C ASP A 62 -1.04 -0.59 -23.56
N GLY A 63 -2.37 -0.68 -23.67
CA GLY A 63 -3.08 -1.95 -23.63
C GLY A 63 -2.84 -2.71 -22.33
N ASP A 64 -2.60 -4.02 -22.46
CA ASP A 64 -2.37 -4.91 -21.31
C ASP A 64 -0.91 -4.97 -20.88
N LYS A 65 -0.07 -4.08 -21.38
CA LYS A 65 1.35 -4.06 -21.07
C LYS A 65 1.60 -3.70 -19.62
N LEU A 66 2.46 -4.47 -18.96
CA LEU A 66 2.91 -4.20 -17.61
C LEU A 66 3.83 -2.97 -17.59
N ILE A 67 3.47 -1.99 -16.78
CA ILE A 67 4.24 -0.75 -16.59
C ILE A 67 4.72 -0.70 -15.13
N TYR A 68 6.00 -0.44 -14.93
CA TYR A 68 6.56 -0.31 -13.59
C TYR A 68 6.45 1.11 -13.04
N CYS A 69 6.29 1.20 -11.72
CA CYS A 69 6.33 2.46 -11.00
C CYS A 69 7.60 3.26 -11.33
N PRO A 70 7.50 4.59 -11.56
CA PRO A 70 8.67 5.44 -11.85
C PRO A 70 9.77 5.39 -10.79
N ALA A 71 9.43 5.05 -9.56
CA ALA A 71 10.38 4.92 -8.45
C ALA A 71 11.02 3.53 -8.34
N ALA A 72 10.56 2.55 -9.13
CA ALA A 72 11.07 1.19 -9.07
C ALA A 72 12.44 1.08 -9.73
N SER A 73 13.34 0.32 -9.11
CA SER A 73 14.65 -0.02 -9.67
C SER A 73 14.97 -1.48 -9.40
N GLU A 74 16.04 -1.98 -9.99
CA GLU A 74 16.55 -3.34 -9.73
C GLU A 74 16.96 -3.54 -8.27
N HIS A 75 17.19 -2.46 -7.53
CA HIS A 75 17.54 -2.49 -6.11
C HIS A 75 16.36 -2.14 -5.19
N GLY A 76 15.14 -2.06 -5.72
CA GLY A 76 13.93 -1.71 -5.01
C GLY A 76 13.48 -0.26 -5.24
N CYS A 77 12.70 0.29 -4.32
CA CYS A 77 12.18 1.65 -4.43
C CYS A 77 13.28 2.69 -4.20
N THR A 78 13.36 3.69 -5.09
CA THR A 78 14.35 4.77 -5.01
C THR A 78 13.94 5.92 -4.09
N LEU A 79 12.71 5.93 -3.57
CA LEU A 79 12.18 7.05 -2.79
C LEU A 79 12.70 7.12 -1.35
N GLY A 80 13.21 6.02 -0.78
CA GLY A 80 13.70 6.02 0.60
C GLY A 80 12.62 6.45 1.59
N GLU A 81 12.86 7.51 2.35
CA GLU A 81 11.92 8.05 3.34
C GLU A 81 10.64 8.64 2.73
N LEU A 82 10.66 8.93 1.44
CA LEU A 82 9.49 9.45 0.71
C LEU A 82 8.57 8.36 0.18
N LYS A 83 8.87 7.11 0.48
CA LYS A 83 8.08 5.96 0.02
C LYS A 83 6.61 6.13 0.44
N PRO A 84 5.65 6.00 -0.51
CA PRO A 84 4.23 6.16 -0.20
C PRO A 84 3.74 5.22 0.90
N PHE A 85 2.77 5.67 1.68
CA PHE A 85 2.22 4.88 2.78
C PHE A 85 1.69 3.51 2.32
N ASP A 86 0.98 3.48 1.20
CA ASP A 86 0.50 2.22 0.60
C ASP A 86 1.63 1.21 0.36
N CYS A 87 2.80 1.70 -0.04
CA CYS A 87 3.98 0.85 -0.26
C CYS A 87 4.63 0.42 1.04
N LEU A 88 4.60 1.28 2.08
CA LEU A 88 5.16 0.96 3.40
C LEU A 88 4.39 -0.17 4.10
N ILE A 89 3.10 -0.27 3.85
CA ILE A 89 2.22 -1.27 4.48
C ILE A 89 1.93 -2.48 3.58
N TRP A 90 2.28 -2.41 2.28
CA TRP A 90 2.05 -3.53 1.37
C TRP A 90 2.65 -4.83 1.94
N PRO A 91 1.97 -5.97 1.97
CA PRO A 91 0.69 -6.26 1.29
C PRO A 91 -0.57 -6.00 2.12
N PHE A 92 -0.46 -5.29 3.22
CA PHE A 92 -1.63 -4.91 4.00
C PHE A 92 -2.36 -3.74 3.36
N ARG A 93 -3.68 -3.71 3.52
CA ARG A 93 -4.54 -2.62 3.03
C ARG A 93 -5.62 -2.32 4.06
N VAL A 94 -6.06 -1.07 4.10
CA VAL A 94 -7.27 -0.70 4.83
C VAL A 94 -8.42 -0.68 3.82
N ASN A 95 -9.44 -1.47 4.08
CA ASN A 95 -10.60 -1.61 3.20
C ASN A 95 -11.88 -1.24 3.95
N SER A 96 -12.86 -0.73 3.22
CA SER A 96 -14.22 -0.55 3.72
C SER A 96 -15.03 -1.82 3.49
N LEU A 97 -15.76 -2.23 4.52
CA LEU A 97 -16.67 -3.36 4.47
C LEU A 97 -17.97 -2.96 5.17
N GLY A 98 -18.96 -2.51 4.37
CA GLY A 98 -20.14 -1.86 4.94
C GLY A 98 -19.74 -0.60 5.71
N ASP A 99 -20.17 -0.50 6.96
CA ASP A 99 -19.91 0.66 7.83
C ASP A 99 -18.61 0.55 8.63
N ILE A 100 -17.84 -0.50 8.43
CA ILE A 100 -16.59 -0.73 9.17
C ILE A 100 -15.38 -0.66 8.26
N ARG A 101 -14.22 -0.43 8.87
CA ARG A 101 -12.92 -0.56 8.21
C ARG A 101 -12.19 -1.79 8.73
N VAL A 102 -11.52 -2.48 7.82
CA VAL A 102 -10.77 -3.70 8.12
C VAL A 102 -9.38 -3.60 7.53
N ILE A 103 -8.45 -4.36 8.09
CA ILE A 103 -7.13 -4.55 7.48
C ILE A 103 -7.13 -5.91 6.82
N THR A 104 -6.76 -5.95 5.56
CA THR A 104 -6.63 -7.17 4.77
C THR A 104 -5.19 -7.40 4.35
N VAL A 105 -4.88 -8.62 3.94
CA VAL A 105 -3.59 -8.96 3.34
C VAL A 105 -3.80 -9.41 1.90
N SER A 106 -3.06 -8.82 0.97
CA SER A 106 -3.14 -9.23 -0.43
C SER A 106 -2.45 -10.56 -0.65
N PRO A 107 -3.11 -11.53 -1.31
CA PRO A 107 -2.49 -12.82 -1.62
C PRO A 107 -1.40 -12.74 -2.69
N VAL A 108 -1.26 -11.62 -3.36
CA VAL A 108 -0.26 -11.42 -4.41
C VAL A 108 1.18 -11.42 -3.85
N CYS A 109 1.37 -10.96 -2.61
CA CYS A 109 2.68 -11.01 -1.96
C CYS A 109 2.89 -12.36 -1.26
N GLY A 110 3.43 -13.35 -1.95
CA GLY A 110 3.68 -14.68 -1.40
C GLY A 110 4.58 -14.69 -0.17
N SER A 111 5.55 -13.77 -0.10
CA SER A 111 6.46 -13.66 1.06
C SER A 111 5.73 -13.39 2.38
N VAL A 112 4.59 -12.73 2.33
CA VAL A 112 3.77 -12.42 3.50
C VAL A 112 2.51 -13.27 3.57
N SER A 113 1.79 -13.42 2.46
CA SER A 113 0.52 -14.15 2.43
C SER A 113 0.66 -15.65 2.73
N ASP A 114 1.85 -16.22 2.51
CA ASP A 114 2.12 -17.63 2.82
C ASP A 114 2.40 -17.87 4.31
N LEU A 115 2.52 -16.81 5.11
CA LEU A 115 2.66 -16.93 6.56
C LEU A 115 1.33 -17.41 7.17
N PRO A 116 1.39 -18.16 8.29
CA PRO A 116 0.17 -18.56 8.99
C PRO A 116 -0.68 -17.35 9.39
N LEU A 117 -1.99 -17.46 9.26
CA LEU A 117 -2.91 -16.38 9.60
C LEU A 117 -2.74 -15.88 11.03
N LYS A 118 -2.44 -16.80 11.96
CA LYS A 118 -2.14 -16.46 13.35
C LYS A 118 -0.92 -15.51 13.44
N THR A 119 0.14 -15.81 12.70
CA THR A 119 1.35 -14.97 12.66
C THR A 119 1.02 -13.56 12.12
N LEU A 120 0.23 -13.47 11.07
CA LEU A 120 -0.21 -12.21 10.48
C LEU A 120 -1.07 -11.40 11.46
N SER A 121 -2.03 -12.05 12.13
CA SER A 121 -2.90 -11.40 13.10
C SER A 121 -2.12 -10.89 14.31
N GLU A 122 -1.17 -11.66 14.81
CA GLU A 122 -0.29 -11.25 15.91
C GLU A 122 0.59 -10.07 15.52
N PHE A 123 1.16 -10.08 14.31
CA PHE A 123 1.96 -8.98 13.79
C PHE A 123 1.15 -7.69 13.69
N VAL A 124 -0.05 -7.76 13.12
CA VAL A 124 -0.92 -6.60 12.93
C VAL A 124 -1.40 -6.02 14.26
N SER A 125 -1.60 -6.87 15.27
CA SER A 125 -2.05 -6.45 16.60
C SER A 125 -0.92 -5.94 17.50
N ALA A 126 0.34 -6.17 17.11
CA ALA A 126 1.51 -5.80 17.91
C ALA A 126 1.96 -4.37 17.62
N ASP A 127 2.59 -3.74 18.62
CA ASP A 127 3.32 -2.47 18.49
C ASP A 127 2.50 -1.32 17.86
N GLY A 128 1.17 -1.37 17.97
CA GLY A 128 0.28 -0.31 17.45
C GLY A 128 0.18 -0.25 15.91
N PHE A 129 0.57 -1.30 15.21
CA PHE A 129 0.53 -1.33 13.74
C PHE A 129 -0.89 -1.10 13.20
N ALA A 130 -1.88 -1.87 13.68
CA ALA A 130 -3.27 -1.70 13.26
C ALA A 130 -3.80 -0.30 13.59
N ASP A 131 -3.53 0.20 14.78
CA ASP A 131 -3.96 1.54 15.21
C ASP A 131 -3.40 2.62 14.30
N LYS A 132 -2.13 2.49 13.90
CA LYS A 132 -1.49 3.42 12.97
C LYS A 132 -2.14 3.39 11.60
N LEU A 133 -2.46 2.20 11.08
CA LEU A 133 -3.13 2.08 9.78
C LEU A 133 -4.53 2.71 9.83
N PHE A 134 -5.31 2.43 10.85
CA PHE A 134 -6.65 3.01 10.98
C PHE A 134 -6.61 4.52 11.22
N LYS A 135 -5.64 5.00 12.00
CA LYS A 135 -5.45 6.45 12.18
C LYS A 135 -5.12 7.13 10.85
N THR A 136 -4.19 6.58 10.09
CA THR A 136 -3.83 7.11 8.78
C THR A 136 -5.03 7.10 7.83
N ALA A 137 -5.86 6.06 7.87
CA ALA A 137 -7.08 5.98 7.08
C ALA A 137 -8.12 7.04 7.47
N ARG A 138 -8.16 7.46 8.74
CA ARG A 138 -9.01 8.58 9.17
C ARG A 138 -8.47 9.92 8.68
N ASP A 139 -7.16 10.11 8.74
CA ASP A 139 -6.50 11.34 8.32
C ASP A 139 -6.45 11.48 6.78
N HIS A 140 -6.38 10.37 6.07
CA HIS A 140 -6.30 10.28 4.61
C HIS A 140 -7.30 9.26 4.07
N PRO A 141 -8.61 9.57 4.08
CA PRO A 141 -9.64 8.58 3.73
C PRO A 141 -9.54 8.02 2.32
N ASP A 142 -8.85 8.70 1.41
CA ASP A 142 -8.67 8.23 0.04
C ASP A 142 -7.82 6.96 -0.08
N ILE A 143 -7.07 6.56 0.97
CA ILE A 143 -6.36 5.28 0.98
C ILE A 143 -7.28 4.09 1.20
N VAL A 144 -8.49 4.31 1.72
CA VAL A 144 -9.44 3.23 2.00
C VAL A 144 -10.12 2.83 0.69
N LYS A 145 -9.99 1.56 0.34
CA LYS A 145 -10.59 0.99 -0.88
C LYS A 145 -11.67 0.00 -0.50
N PRO A 146 -12.66 -0.25 -1.37
CA PRO A 146 -13.67 -1.27 -1.10
C PRO A 146 -13.02 -2.64 -0.86
N TYR A 147 -13.60 -3.44 0.04
CA TYR A 147 -13.13 -4.79 0.31
C TYR A 147 -13.22 -5.66 -0.96
N ILE A 148 -12.15 -6.41 -1.19
CA ILE A 148 -12.07 -7.36 -2.31
C ILE A 148 -12.28 -8.76 -1.76
N GLY A 149 -13.26 -9.47 -2.29
CA GLY A 149 -13.58 -10.85 -1.90
C GLY A 149 -12.36 -11.78 -2.02
N GLY A 150 -12.17 -12.60 -1.01
CA GLY A 150 -11.05 -13.54 -0.95
C GLY A 150 -9.80 -13.01 -0.25
N TYR A 151 -9.70 -11.73 0.03
CA TYR A 151 -8.58 -11.18 0.81
C TYR A 151 -8.80 -11.48 2.30
N PRO A 152 -7.86 -12.17 2.99
CA PRO A 152 -8.01 -12.43 4.41
C PRO A 152 -8.08 -11.14 5.24
N ILE A 153 -9.03 -11.09 6.16
CA ILE A 153 -9.17 -9.99 7.13
C ILE A 153 -8.35 -10.35 8.36
N VAL A 154 -7.41 -9.48 8.72
CA VAL A 154 -6.49 -9.69 9.85
C VAL A 154 -6.74 -8.73 11.01
N ALA A 155 -7.53 -7.69 10.81
CA ALA A 155 -7.96 -6.78 11.87
C ALA A 155 -9.23 -6.04 11.47
N VAL A 156 -10.00 -5.65 12.48
CA VAL A 156 -11.22 -4.84 12.32
C VAL A 156 -11.08 -3.59 13.17
N GLU A 157 -11.42 -2.42 12.62
CA GLU A 157 -11.38 -1.18 13.38
C GLU A 157 -12.44 -1.21 14.48
N LYS A 158 -12.01 -0.98 15.72
CA LYS A 158 -12.94 -0.84 16.84
C LYS A 158 -13.61 0.53 16.75
N ILE A 159 -14.92 0.54 16.54
CA ILE A 159 -15.70 1.76 16.63
C ILE A 159 -15.85 2.13 18.10
N PRO A 160 -15.47 3.34 18.53
CA PRO A 160 -15.71 3.76 19.89
C PRO A 160 -17.21 3.63 20.22
N LYS A 161 -17.53 2.95 21.31
CA LYS A 161 -18.90 2.95 21.82
C LYS A 161 -19.27 4.39 22.19
N MET A 162 -20.25 4.90 21.54
CA MET A 162 -20.84 6.17 21.93
C MET A 162 -21.60 6.01 23.23
#